data_ad9ac2dc37a2344c81bf22461f231f56
#
_entry.id   ad9ac2dc37a2344c81bf22461f231f56
#
_cell.length_a   1.000
_cell.length_b   1.000
_cell.length_c   1.000
_cell.angle_alpha   90.00
_cell.angle_beta   90.00
_cell.angle_gamma   90.00
#
_symmetry.space_group_name_H-M   'P 1'
#
loop_
_entity.id
_entity.type
_entity.pdbx_description
1 polymer ?
#
loop_
_entity_poly.entity_id
_entity_poly.type
_entity_poly.pdbx_seq_one_letter_code
_entity_poly.pdbx_strand_id
1 'polypeptide(L)'
;LRHNGPVPRLTERKEWKFFAALLRAAPGLAALWWFALVLRGVLPAAFAIAMGVLVGAVERGGSLGAPLALVGAIFVVLQVVAPIHQALSANLGDRTAAWLYDRLAEACVRPPGIGHLEDPELTSDLTVARDFDLGMTGPPLSISMDFIASGMAEMTGGLVSAAILAAYTWWAPVLLAGAWLLTHWLLRESAVWRDRNTDEVRGAQRDADYAYRLAVDPPASKELRLFGLVDWTIERFRARRTRLHELQYAATRLRERPVIGSLVIVVAANLLVLGSLAAAALDHRLGLGELVVFVQSAVGVSMIAFGGFSWALDGAAAPVAAVLRLEPAMRAAGALPAGSGPAGAMPAREIRF
;
A
#
# COMPACT_ATOMS: atom_id res chain seq x y z
N LEU A 1 12.94 -13.32 -20.24
CA LEU A 1 12.04 -13.19 -21.41
C LEU A 1 10.96 -12.19 -21.04
N ARG A 2 11.04 -10.98 -21.62
CA ARG A 2 10.03 -9.92 -21.44
C ARG A 2 8.76 -10.35 -22.16
N HIS A 3 7.69 -10.61 -21.42
CA HIS A 3 6.36 -10.77 -21.98
C HIS A 3 5.87 -9.39 -22.43
N ASN A 4 5.98 -9.10 -23.74
CA ASN A 4 5.35 -7.97 -24.40
C ASN A 4 3.85 -8.30 -24.61
N GLY A 5 3.07 -8.30 -23.55
CA GLY A 5 1.62 -8.25 -23.65
C GLY A 5 1.15 -6.80 -23.83
N PRO A 6 0.01 -6.54 -24.48
CA PRO A 6 -0.53 -5.19 -24.62
C PRO A 6 -0.71 -4.57 -23.23
N VAL A 7 -0.33 -3.27 -23.11
CA VAL A 7 -0.45 -2.52 -21.85
C VAL A 7 -1.92 -2.58 -21.40
N PRO A 8 -2.23 -3.16 -20.22
CA PRO A 8 -3.61 -3.29 -19.79
C PRO A 8 -4.27 -1.92 -19.66
N ARG A 9 -5.51 -1.80 -20.08
CA ARG A 9 -6.29 -0.56 -19.94
C ARG A 9 -6.28 -0.13 -18.47
N LEU A 10 -6.26 1.18 -18.20
CA LEU A 10 -6.20 1.73 -16.83
C LEU A 10 -7.25 1.10 -15.89
N THR A 11 -8.44 0.82 -16.42
CA THR A 11 -9.56 0.18 -15.70
C THR A 11 -9.33 -1.30 -15.36
N GLU A 12 -8.37 -1.97 -16.03
CA GLU A 12 -8.03 -3.37 -15.78
C GLU A 12 -6.94 -3.55 -14.74
N ARG A 13 -6.27 -2.45 -14.36
CA ARG A 13 -5.24 -2.46 -13.34
C ARG A 13 -5.85 -2.78 -11.98
N LYS A 14 -5.16 -3.63 -11.22
CA LYS A 14 -5.58 -4.05 -9.87
C LYS A 14 -5.75 -2.88 -8.90
N GLU A 15 -4.90 -1.85 -9.03
CA GLU A 15 -4.95 -0.64 -8.23
C GLU A 15 -6.26 0.14 -8.44
N TRP A 16 -6.70 0.25 -9.71
CA TRP A 16 -7.97 0.91 -10.03
C TRP A 16 -9.17 0.15 -9.47
N LYS A 17 -9.15 -1.18 -9.59
CA LYS A 17 -10.19 -2.04 -9.00
C LYS A 17 -10.28 -1.90 -7.49
N PHE A 18 -9.12 -1.75 -6.83
CA PHE A 18 -9.04 -1.51 -5.40
C PHE A 18 -9.75 -0.20 -5.00
N PHE A 19 -9.39 0.94 -5.60
CA PHE A 19 -10.03 2.21 -5.29
C PHE A 19 -11.53 2.24 -5.65
N ALA A 20 -11.93 1.57 -6.72
CA ALA A 20 -13.33 1.41 -7.08
C ALA A 20 -14.10 0.54 -6.05
N ALA A 21 -13.45 -0.45 -5.44
CA ALA A 21 -14.04 -1.27 -4.38
C ALA A 21 -14.32 -0.44 -3.11
N LEU A 22 -13.42 0.47 -2.71
CA LEU A 22 -13.63 1.37 -1.57
C LEU A 22 -14.91 2.21 -1.71
N LEU A 23 -15.11 2.76 -2.92
CA LEU A 23 -16.31 3.57 -3.23
C LEU A 23 -17.59 2.74 -3.23
N ARG A 24 -17.50 1.45 -3.59
CA ARG A 24 -18.66 0.53 -3.59
C ARG A 24 -18.99 0.02 -2.20
N ALA A 25 -17.97 -0.24 -1.38
CA ALA A 25 -18.15 -0.74 -0.03
C ALA A 25 -18.74 0.33 0.92
N ALA A 26 -18.23 1.57 0.87
CA ALA A 26 -18.67 2.64 1.75
C ALA A 26 -18.47 4.02 1.10
N PRO A 27 -19.39 4.50 0.23
CA PRO A 27 -19.18 5.71 -0.59
C PRO A 27 -18.96 6.97 0.23
N GLY A 28 -19.74 7.20 1.29
CA GLY A 28 -19.60 8.39 2.15
C GLY A 28 -18.28 8.40 2.94
N LEU A 29 -17.88 7.24 3.47
CA LEU A 29 -16.62 7.13 4.19
C LEU A 29 -15.41 7.26 3.26
N ALA A 30 -15.51 6.71 2.05
CA ALA A 30 -14.48 6.86 1.03
C ALA A 30 -14.33 8.34 0.59
N ALA A 31 -15.42 9.07 0.41
CA ALA A 31 -15.37 10.50 0.10
C ALA A 31 -14.69 11.31 1.22
N LEU A 32 -15.05 11.05 2.48
CA LEU A 32 -14.43 11.68 3.65
C LEU A 32 -12.94 11.32 3.78
N TRP A 33 -12.57 10.08 3.47
CA TRP A 33 -11.19 9.64 3.46
C TRP A 33 -10.36 10.37 2.40
N TRP A 34 -10.88 10.54 1.18
CA TRP A 34 -10.21 11.31 0.11
C TRP A 34 -10.07 12.79 0.49
N PHE A 35 -11.10 13.39 1.09
CA PHE A 35 -11.04 14.77 1.59
C PHE A 35 -9.95 14.92 2.66
N ALA A 36 -9.93 14.05 3.67
CA ALA A 36 -8.94 14.07 4.73
C ALA A 36 -7.51 13.83 4.19
N LEU A 37 -7.35 12.98 3.16
CA LEU A 37 -6.09 12.74 2.47
C LEU A 37 -5.53 14.02 1.84
N VAL A 38 -6.36 14.71 1.05
CA VAL A 38 -5.96 15.98 0.39
C VAL A 38 -5.62 17.02 1.45
N LEU A 39 -6.46 17.16 2.47
CA LEU A 39 -6.25 18.10 3.57
C LEU A 39 -4.91 17.81 4.27
N ARG A 40 -4.65 16.54 4.64
CA ARG A 40 -3.40 16.11 5.28
C ARG A 40 -2.18 16.36 4.41
N GLY A 41 -2.29 16.21 3.10
CA GLY A 41 -1.22 16.49 2.15
C GLY A 41 -0.92 17.98 1.97
N VAL A 42 -1.95 18.84 1.97
CA VAL A 42 -1.80 20.29 1.73
C VAL A 42 -1.37 21.05 3.00
N LEU A 43 -1.83 20.62 4.17
CA LEU A 43 -1.60 21.32 5.44
C LEU A 43 -0.13 21.62 5.76
N PRO A 44 0.86 20.74 5.54
CA PRO A 44 2.27 21.05 5.80
C PRO A 44 2.79 22.22 4.96
N ALA A 45 2.35 22.31 3.70
CA ALA A 45 2.70 23.41 2.82
C ALA A 45 2.00 24.74 3.25
N ALA A 46 0.74 24.66 3.66
CA ALA A 46 0.04 25.81 4.24
C ALA A 46 0.72 26.29 5.52
N PHE A 47 1.20 25.36 6.36
CA PHE A 47 1.99 25.68 7.55
C PHE A 47 3.30 26.39 7.19
N ALA A 48 4.02 25.92 6.16
CA ALA A 48 5.24 26.57 5.67
C ALA A 48 4.97 28.02 5.23
N ILE A 49 3.87 28.26 4.50
CA ILE A 49 3.48 29.60 4.07
C ILE A 49 3.13 30.48 5.30
N ALA A 50 2.35 29.95 6.25
CA ALA A 50 2.00 30.69 7.46
C ALA A 50 3.24 31.07 8.30
N MET A 51 4.23 30.16 8.39
CA MET A 51 5.52 30.45 9.02
C MET A 51 6.28 31.55 8.29
N GLY A 52 6.29 31.53 6.97
CA GLY A 52 6.91 32.59 6.16
C GLY A 52 6.23 33.96 6.37
N VAL A 53 4.89 33.99 6.46
CA VAL A 53 4.12 35.20 6.78
C VAL A 53 4.49 35.72 8.18
N LEU A 54 4.60 34.84 9.17
CA LEU A 54 5.00 35.22 10.53
C LEU A 54 6.43 35.80 10.57
N VAL A 55 7.39 35.13 9.94
CA VAL A 55 8.79 35.60 9.88
C VAL A 55 8.88 36.94 9.14
N GLY A 56 8.18 37.08 8.02
CA GLY A 56 8.13 38.35 7.29
C GLY A 56 7.43 39.47 8.06
N ALA A 57 6.48 39.17 8.96
CA ALA A 57 5.90 40.17 9.87
C ALA A 57 6.90 40.61 10.95
N VAL A 58 7.71 39.68 11.48
CA VAL A 58 8.81 40.00 12.42
C VAL A 58 9.86 40.91 11.74
N GLU A 59 10.28 40.54 10.53
CA GLU A 59 11.28 41.30 9.75
C GLU A 59 10.82 42.76 9.52
N ARG A 60 9.56 42.97 9.24
CA ARG A 60 8.97 44.31 8.99
C ARG A 60 8.57 45.07 10.27
N GLY A 61 8.76 44.47 11.45
CA GLY A 61 8.31 45.06 12.72
C GLY A 61 6.78 45.24 12.83
N GLY A 62 6.03 44.40 12.10
CA GLY A 62 4.57 44.41 12.07
C GLY A 62 3.89 43.76 13.27
N SER A 63 2.58 43.79 13.33
CA SER A 63 1.81 43.08 14.36
C SER A 63 1.89 41.57 14.21
N LEU A 64 2.20 40.88 15.29
CA LEU A 64 2.39 39.43 15.30
C LEU A 64 1.14 38.60 15.62
N GLY A 65 0.07 39.28 16.13
CA GLY A 65 -1.11 38.58 16.63
C GLY A 65 -1.80 37.70 15.59
N ALA A 66 -2.12 38.27 14.43
CA ALA A 66 -2.79 37.52 13.36
C ALA A 66 -1.92 36.44 12.72
N PRO A 67 -0.63 36.69 12.36
CA PRO A 67 0.25 35.63 11.86
C PRO A 67 0.44 34.49 12.86
N LEU A 68 0.63 34.82 14.14
CA LEU A 68 0.80 33.80 15.18
C LEU A 68 -0.47 32.95 15.37
N ALA A 69 -1.65 33.61 15.35
CA ALA A 69 -2.92 32.90 15.42
C ALA A 69 -3.12 31.96 14.21
N LEU A 70 -2.72 32.39 13.01
CA LEU A 70 -2.79 31.57 11.80
C LEU A 70 -1.89 30.33 11.91
N VAL A 71 -0.63 30.50 12.32
CA VAL A 71 0.29 29.38 12.54
C VAL A 71 -0.25 28.41 13.58
N GLY A 72 -0.74 28.95 14.73
CA GLY A 72 -1.34 28.14 15.80
C GLY A 72 -2.57 27.35 15.33
N ALA A 73 -3.46 28.01 14.59
CA ALA A 73 -4.66 27.34 14.05
C ALA A 73 -4.30 26.21 13.07
N ILE A 74 -3.38 26.44 12.11
CA ILE A 74 -2.95 25.41 11.18
C ILE A 74 -2.23 24.27 11.92
N PHE A 75 -1.41 24.58 12.92
CA PHE A 75 -0.73 23.59 13.74
C PHE A 75 -1.73 22.69 14.47
N VAL A 76 -2.75 23.24 15.10
CA VAL A 76 -3.81 22.47 15.77
C VAL A 76 -4.53 21.55 14.77
N VAL A 77 -4.87 22.07 13.59
CA VAL A 77 -5.53 21.28 12.54
C VAL A 77 -4.62 20.12 12.08
N LEU A 78 -3.31 20.37 11.90
CA LEU A 78 -2.33 19.33 11.56
C LEU A 78 -2.32 18.18 12.57
N GLN A 79 -2.36 18.51 13.87
CA GLN A 79 -2.35 17.50 14.95
C GLN A 79 -3.63 16.69 15.01
N VAL A 80 -4.77 17.29 14.65
CA VAL A 80 -6.08 16.63 14.72
C VAL A 80 -6.39 15.80 13.46
N VAL A 81 -5.98 16.27 12.28
CA VAL A 81 -6.31 15.61 11.00
C VAL A 81 -5.63 14.25 10.87
N ALA A 82 -4.38 14.11 11.35
CA ALA A 82 -3.65 12.86 11.21
C ALA A 82 -4.33 11.67 11.92
N PRO A 83 -4.67 11.73 13.23
CA PRO A 83 -5.36 10.64 13.92
C PRO A 83 -6.79 10.40 13.39
N ILE A 84 -7.51 11.46 12.97
CA ILE A 84 -8.82 11.30 12.34
C ILE A 84 -8.68 10.51 11.03
N HIS A 85 -7.73 10.88 10.17
CA HIS A 85 -7.50 10.17 8.90
C HIS A 85 -7.10 8.72 9.12
N GLN A 86 -6.30 8.43 10.15
CA GLN A 86 -5.95 7.06 10.53
C GLN A 86 -7.18 6.26 10.96
N ALA A 87 -8.05 6.81 11.80
CA ALA A 87 -9.30 6.17 12.19
C ALA A 87 -10.25 5.94 11.01
N LEU A 88 -10.33 6.91 10.08
CA LEU A 88 -11.09 6.77 8.84
C LEU A 88 -10.52 5.66 7.95
N SER A 89 -9.19 5.57 7.85
CA SER A 89 -8.49 4.54 7.07
C SER A 89 -8.77 3.15 7.60
N ALA A 90 -8.65 2.94 8.90
CA ALA A 90 -8.94 1.67 9.55
C ALA A 90 -10.40 1.24 9.33
N ASN A 91 -11.35 2.14 9.60
CA ASN A 91 -12.80 1.86 9.43
C ASN A 91 -13.16 1.57 7.98
N LEU A 92 -12.59 2.31 7.02
CA LEU A 92 -12.81 2.06 5.58
C LEU A 92 -12.21 0.72 5.17
N GLY A 93 -11.04 0.35 5.71
CA GLY A 93 -10.40 -0.95 5.49
C GLY A 93 -11.28 -2.09 5.98
N ASP A 94 -11.76 -2.02 7.24
CA ASP A 94 -12.61 -3.05 7.83
C ASP A 94 -13.94 -3.22 7.08
N ARG A 95 -14.59 -2.11 6.68
CA ARG A 95 -15.83 -2.18 5.88
C ARG A 95 -15.60 -2.76 4.49
N THR A 96 -14.46 -2.44 3.89
CA THR A 96 -14.10 -3.00 2.58
C THR A 96 -13.79 -4.50 2.69
N ALA A 97 -13.11 -4.93 3.76
CA ALA A 97 -12.87 -6.33 4.04
C ALA A 97 -14.18 -7.09 4.24
N ALA A 98 -15.09 -6.58 5.07
CA ALA A 98 -16.41 -7.18 5.29
C ALA A 98 -17.19 -7.30 3.97
N TRP A 99 -17.22 -6.25 3.16
CA TRP A 99 -17.87 -6.27 1.84
C TRP A 99 -17.26 -7.32 0.88
N LEU A 100 -15.93 -7.52 0.94
CA LEU A 100 -15.27 -8.55 0.14
C LEU A 100 -15.61 -9.96 0.62
N TYR A 101 -15.66 -10.18 1.94
CA TYR A 101 -16.09 -11.47 2.51
C TYR A 101 -17.52 -11.82 2.15
N ASP A 102 -18.45 -10.85 2.21
CA ASP A 102 -19.83 -11.06 1.78
C ASP A 102 -19.89 -11.51 0.32
N ARG A 103 -19.14 -10.84 -0.56
CA ARG A 103 -19.08 -11.22 -1.98
C ARG A 103 -18.45 -12.58 -2.21
N LEU A 104 -17.41 -12.90 -1.45
CA LEU A 104 -16.76 -14.21 -1.54
C LEU A 104 -17.72 -15.33 -1.09
N ALA A 105 -18.41 -15.11 0.04
CA ALA A 105 -19.42 -16.03 0.52
C ALA A 105 -20.56 -16.21 -0.49
N GLU A 106 -21.06 -15.11 -1.05
CA GLU A 106 -22.07 -15.18 -2.14
C GLU A 106 -21.57 -15.96 -3.35
N ALA A 107 -20.32 -15.78 -3.76
CA ALA A 107 -19.74 -16.49 -4.90
C ALA A 107 -19.63 -18.00 -4.64
N CYS A 108 -19.42 -18.42 -3.39
CA CYS A 108 -19.37 -19.83 -3.00
C CYS A 108 -20.76 -20.49 -2.89
N VAL A 109 -21.78 -19.76 -2.39
CA VAL A 109 -23.08 -20.36 -2.02
C VAL A 109 -24.16 -20.15 -3.08
N ARG A 110 -24.10 -19.06 -3.88
CA ARG A 110 -25.16 -18.75 -4.87
C ARG A 110 -25.25 -19.69 -6.07
N PRO A 111 -24.14 -20.22 -6.63
CA PRO A 111 -24.24 -21.12 -7.77
C PRO A 111 -25.04 -22.37 -7.43
N PRO A 112 -25.95 -22.85 -8.32
CA PRO A 112 -26.79 -23.98 -8.04
C PRO A 112 -26.06 -25.34 -8.06
N GLY A 113 -24.88 -25.39 -8.69
CA GLY A 113 -24.01 -26.58 -8.72
C GLY A 113 -22.77 -26.39 -7.83
N ILE A 114 -22.02 -27.47 -7.61
CA ILE A 114 -20.82 -27.51 -6.77
C ILE A 114 -19.50 -27.49 -7.56
N GLY A 115 -19.56 -27.53 -8.90
CA GLY A 115 -18.38 -27.64 -9.77
C GLY A 115 -17.31 -26.57 -9.52
N HIS A 116 -17.72 -25.36 -9.11
CA HIS A 116 -16.80 -24.28 -8.76
C HIS A 116 -15.98 -24.52 -7.46
N LEU A 117 -16.47 -25.39 -6.56
CA LEU A 117 -15.75 -25.80 -5.34
C LEU A 117 -14.88 -27.04 -5.57
N GLU A 118 -15.13 -27.78 -6.64
CA GLU A 118 -14.36 -28.97 -7.04
C GLU A 118 -13.24 -28.63 -8.02
N ASP A 119 -13.26 -27.44 -8.64
CA ASP A 119 -12.23 -26.98 -9.56
C ASP A 119 -10.94 -26.61 -8.79
N PRO A 120 -9.80 -27.31 -9.07
CA PRO A 120 -8.55 -27.08 -8.33
C PRO A 120 -7.98 -25.66 -8.50
N GLU A 121 -8.17 -25.03 -9.67
CA GLU A 121 -7.67 -23.68 -9.93
C GLU A 121 -8.48 -22.66 -9.14
N LEU A 122 -9.81 -22.75 -9.16
CA LEU A 122 -10.69 -21.88 -8.39
C LEU A 122 -10.53 -22.07 -6.89
N THR A 123 -10.31 -23.31 -6.43
CA THR A 123 -10.05 -23.61 -5.01
C THR A 123 -8.72 -23.04 -4.54
N SER A 124 -7.69 -23.06 -5.38
CA SER A 124 -6.40 -22.42 -5.07
C SER A 124 -6.54 -20.89 -4.95
N ASP A 125 -7.22 -20.25 -5.89
CA ASP A 125 -7.49 -18.82 -5.87
C ASP A 125 -8.40 -18.43 -4.68
N LEU A 126 -9.35 -19.28 -4.33
CA LEU A 126 -10.23 -19.11 -3.18
C LEU A 126 -9.45 -19.13 -1.86
N THR A 127 -8.46 -20.01 -1.72
CA THR A 127 -7.62 -20.08 -0.53
C THR A 127 -6.85 -18.76 -0.34
N VAL A 128 -6.28 -18.21 -1.41
CA VAL A 128 -5.58 -16.91 -1.36
C VAL A 128 -6.57 -15.77 -1.04
N ALA A 129 -7.76 -15.81 -1.63
CA ALA A 129 -8.77 -14.79 -1.43
C ALA A 129 -9.40 -14.86 -0.03
N ARG A 130 -9.48 -16.04 0.60
CA ARG A 130 -10.04 -16.24 1.94
C ARG A 130 -9.13 -15.68 3.04
N ASP A 131 -7.83 -15.87 2.88
CA ASP A 131 -6.88 -15.63 3.97
C ASP A 131 -6.26 -14.22 3.92
N PHE A 132 -6.76 -13.32 3.05
CA PHE A 132 -6.15 -12.02 2.79
C PHE A 132 -6.15 -11.08 4.01
N ASP A 133 -7.18 -11.15 4.87
CA ASP A 133 -7.35 -10.25 6.01
C ASP A 133 -6.91 -10.89 7.35
N LEU A 134 -6.49 -12.16 7.32
CA LEU A 134 -6.01 -12.87 8.49
C LEU A 134 -4.54 -12.57 8.84
N GLY A 135 -3.89 -11.69 8.10
CA GLY A 135 -2.48 -11.35 8.31
C GLY A 135 -1.48 -12.43 7.87
N MET A 136 -1.95 -13.51 7.22
CA MET A 136 -1.11 -14.63 6.79
C MET A 136 -0.36 -14.31 5.48
N THR A 137 -0.99 -13.60 4.56
CA THR A 137 -0.44 -13.24 3.24
C THR A 137 0.03 -11.79 3.16
N GLY A 138 -0.38 -10.95 4.11
CA GLY A 138 -0.06 -9.53 4.20
C GLY A 138 -0.74 -8.89 5.42
N PRO A 139 -0.49 -7.61 5.70
CA PRO A 139 -1.19 -6.93 6.77
C PRO A 139 -2.70 -6.83 6.44
N PRO A 140 -3.58 -6.88 7.47
CA PRO A 140 -5.01 -6.64 7.31
C PRO A 140 -5.31 -5.36 6.52
N LEU A 141 -6.47 -5.34 5.87
CA LEU A 141 -6.83 -4.23 4.98
C LEU A 141 -6.93 -2.89 5.72
N SER A 142 -7.37 -2.91 6.97
CA SER A 142 -7.40 -1.74 7.87
C SER A 142 -6.01 -1.13 8.08
N ILE A 143 -5.00 -1.95 8.28
CA ILE A 143 -3.60 -1.51 8.44
C ILE A 143 -3.02 -1.05 7.09
N SER A 144 -3.28 -1.80 6.03
CA SER A 144 -2.83 -1.46 4.67
C SER A 144 -3.37 -0.11 4.22
N MET A 145 -4.62 0.22 4.57
CA MET A 145 -5.26 1.51 4.26
C MET A 145 -4.55 2.69 4.92
N ASP A 146 -4.03 2.55 6.14
CA ASP A 146 -3.28 3.62 6.80
C ASP A 146 -1.93 3.89 6.11
N PHE A 147 -1.22 2.84 5.69
CA PHE A 147 0.01 2.99 4.90
C PHE A 147 -0.24 3.62 3.54
N ILE A 148 -1.31 3.21 2.85
CA ILE A 148 -1.72 3.80 1.56
C ILE A 148 -2.07 5.29 1.76
N ALA A 149 -2.86 5.61 2.78
CA ALA A 149 -3.26 6.96 3.12
C ALA A 149 -2.04 7.87 3.43
N SER A 150 -1.11 7.38 4.26
CA SER A 150 0.10 8.12 4.61
C SER A 150 0.98 8.38 3.40
N GLY A 151 1.26 7.35 2.59
CA GLY A 151 2.08 7.50 1.40
C GLY A 151 1.46 8.42 0.33
N MET A 152 0.13 8.38 0.15
CA MET A 152 -0.56 9.28 -0.76
C MET A 152 -0.61 10.73 -0.24
N ALA A 153 -0.77 10.93 1.07
CA ALA A 153 -0.71 12.25 1.69
C ALA A 153 0.69 12.86 1.56
N GLU A 154 1.75 12.07 1.80
CA GLU A 154 3.14 12.47 1.61
C GLU A 154 3.43 12.85 0.15
N MET A 155 2.97 12.05 -0.80
CA MET A 155 3.12 12.36 -2.22
C MET A 155 2.38 13.64 -2.60
N THR A 156 1.17 13.85 -2.08
CA THR A 156 0.40 15.09 -2.30
C THR A 156 1.13 16.29 -1.70
N GLY A 157 1.63 16.17 -0.48
CA GLY A 157 2.43 17.22 0.19
C GLY A 157 3.71 17.56 -0.57
N GLY A 158 4.40 16.54 -1.07
CA GLY A 158 5.58 16.73 -1.90
C GLY A 158 5.30 17.46 -3.22
N LEU A 159 4.18 17.14 -3.88
CA LEU A 159 3.76 17.83 -5.11
C LEU A 159 3.38 19.29 -4.85
N VAL A 160 2.65 19.57 -3.76
CA VAL A 160 2.31 20.94 -3.37
C VAL A 160 3.56 21.73 -3.01
N SER A 161 4.50 21.13 -2.28
CA SER A 161 5.80 21.75 -1.96
C SER A 161 6.61 22.03 -3.23
N ALA A 162 6.61 21.13 -4.21
CA ALA A 162 7.25 21.34 -5.49
C ALA A 162 6.62 22.51 -6.27
N ALA A 163 5.29 22.63 -6.24
CA ALA A 163 4.57 23.76 -6.85
C ALA A 163 4.92 25.11 -6.20
N ILE A 164 5.04 25.15 -4.87
CA ILE A 164 5.48 26.36 -4.15
C ILE A 164 6.93 26.71 -4.52
N LEU A 165 7.83 25.70 -4.53
CA LEU A 165 9.24 25.92 -4.87
C LEU A 165 9.41 26.39 -6.32
N ALA A 166 8.51 26.03 -7.23
CA ALA A 166 8.48 26.53 -8.61
C ALA A 166 8.27 28.04 -8.71
N ALA A 167 7.66 28.66 -7.70
CA ALA A 167 7.54 30.12 -7.63
C ALA A 167 8.90 30.82 -7.40
N TYR A 168 9.86 30.13 -6.78
CA TYR A 168 11.25 30.62 -6.69
C TYR A 168 11.95 30.47 -8.04
N THR A 169 12.10 29.23 -8.51
CA THR A 169 12.70 28.91 -9.82
C THR A 169 12.14 27.60 -10.34
N TRP A 170 11.88 27.52 -11.64
CA TRP A 170 11.30 26.34 -12.26
C TRP A 170 12.19 25.08 -12.22
N TRP A 171 13.51 25.26 -12.21
CA TRP A 171 14.46 24.13 -12.22
C TRP A 171 14.62 23.44 -10.84
N ALA A 172 14.43 24.20 -9.74
CA ALA A 172 14.64 23.69 -8.39
C ALA A 172 13.72 22.48 -8.03
N PRO A 173 12.39 22.55 -8.23
CA PRO A 173 11.53 21.40 -7.99
C PRO A 173 11.81 20.23 -8.93
N VAL A 174 12.17 20.50 -10.21
CA VAL A 174 12.51 19.45 -11.18
C VAL A 174 13.77 18.70 -10.75
N LEU A 175 14.80 19.42 -10.31
CA LEU A 175 16.05 18.83 -9.85
C LEU A 175 15.83 17.98 -8.57
N LEU A 176 15.13 18.52 -7.59
CA LEU A 176 14.87 17.80 -6.33
C LEU A 176 13.94 16.61 -6.55
N ALA A 177 12.79 16.81 -7.22
CA ALA A 177 11.87 15.72 -7.50
C ALA A 177 12.55 14.65 -8.37
N GLY A 178 13.34 15.04 -9.36
CA GLY A 178 14.10 14.13 -10.22
C GLY A 178 15.11 13.30 -9.42
N ALA A 179 15.88 13.94 -8.52
CA ALA A 179 16.84 13.26 -7.65
C ALA A 179 16.15 12.25 -6.72
N TRP A 180 15.02 12.65 -6.11
CA TRP A 180 14.25 11.77 -5.24
C TRP A 180 13.53 10.64 -5.97
N LEU A 181 12.94 10.90 -7.13
CA LEU A 181 12.33 9.86 -7.97
C LEU A 181 13.36 8.87 -8.51
N LEU A 182 14.54 9.34 -8.91
CA LEU A 182 15.66 8.49 -9.30
C LEU A 182 16.11 7.61 -8.15
N THR A 183 16.23 8.18 -6.95
CA THR A 183 16.55 7.43 -5.73
C THR A 183 15.47 6.38 -5.43
N HIS A 184 14.21 6.77 -5.50
CA HIS A 184 13.09 5.85 -5.33
C HIS A 184 13.12 4.71 -6.37
N TRP A 185 13.40 5.04 -7.64
CA TRP A 185 13.51 4.04 -8.70
C TRP A 185 14.70 3.11 -8.49
N LEU A 186 15.89 3.63 -8.16
CA LEU A 186 17.08 2.83 -7.86
C LEU A 186 16.89 1.93 -6.64
N LEU A 187 16.29 2.45 -5.58
CA LEU A 187 15.94 1.66 -4.39
C LEU A 187 14.87 0.63 -4.69
N ARG A 188 13.88 0.93 -5.51
CA ARG A 188 12.85 -0.01 -5.96
C ARG A 188 13.42 -1.10 -6.88
N GLU A 189 14.37 -0.78 -7.72
CA GLU A 189 15.06 -1.75 -8.59
C GLU A 189 16.01 -2.65 -7.80
N SER A 190 16.68 -2.11 -6.76
CA SER A 190 17.49 -2.87 -5.80
C SER A 190 16.65 -3.51 -4.69
N ALA A 191 15.39 -3.09 -4.53
CA ALA A 191 14.54 -3.53 -3.43
C ALA A 191 13.78 -4.82 -3.79
N VAL A 192 14.20 -5.81 -3.23
CA VAL A 192 13.75 -6.61 -2.13
C VAL A 192 12.36 -7.25 -2.29
N TRP A 193 11.37 -6.59 -2.86
CA TRP A 193 9.99 -7.10 -2.83
C TRP A 193 9.65 -8.01 -4.01
N ARG A 194 10.26 -7.83 -5.16
CA ARG A 194 10.08 -8.69 -6.34
C ARG A 194 10.65 -10.09 -6.11
N ASP A 195 11.83 -10.15 -5.49
CA ASP A 195 12.55 -11.42 -5.30
C ASP A 195 12.03 -12.22 -4.09
N ARG A 196 11.28 -11.58 -3.18
CA ARG A 196 10.62 -12.29 -2.06
C ARG A 196 9.45 -13.17 -2.48
N ASN A 197 8.86 -12.94 -3.64
CA ASN A 197 7.71 -13.69 -4.17
C ASN A 197 8.06 -14.59 -5.36
N THR A 198 9.32 -15.00 -5.49
CA THR A 198 9.71 -15.99 -6.50
C THR A 198 9.06 -17.34 -6.20
N ASP A 199 8.94 -18.18 -7.23
CA ASP A 199 8.40 -19.53 -7.07
C ASP A 199 9.25 -20.36 -6.10
N GLU A 200 10.56 -20.12 -6.05
CA GLU A 200 11.50 -20.77 -5.13
C GLU A 200 11.22 -20.38 -3.66
N VAL A 201 11.03 -19.09 -3.39
CA VAL A 201 10.68 -18.60 -2.03
C VAL A 201 9.32 -19.14 -1.61
N ARG A 202 8.32 -19.13 -2.51
CA ARG A 202 6.99 -19.70 -2.23
C ARG A 202 7.07 -21.21 -1.98
N GLY A 203 7.93 -21.93 -2.71
CA GLY A 203 8.19 -23.33 -2.47
C GLY A 203 8.80 -23.58 -1.09
N ALA A 204 9.86 -22.84 -0.75
CA ALA A 204 10.52 -22.95 0.55
C ALA A 204 9.58 -22.56 1.72
N GLN A 205 8.69 -21.60 1.51
CA GLN A 205 7.67 -21.23 2.50
C GLN A 205 6.68 -22.38 2.73
N ARG A 206 6.15 -22.98 1.67
CA ARG A 206 5.25 -24.15 1.80
C ARG A 206 5.92 -25.30 2.52
N ASP A 207 7.19 -25.58 2.22
CA ASP A 207 7.99 -26.62 2.88
C ASP A 207 8.20 -26.35 4.37
N ALA A 208 8.47 -25.08 4.74
CA ALA A 208 8.62 -24.68 6.12
C ALA A 208 7.28 -24.75 6.87
N ASP A 209 6.18 -24.28 6.26
CA ASP A 209 4.83 -24.34 6.81
C ASP A 209 4.37 -25.80 7.01
N TYR A 210 4.64 -26.68 6.06
CA TYR A 210 4.35 -28.10 6.21
C TYR A 210 5.11 -28.71 7.39
N ALA A 211 6.41 -28.44 7.52
CA ALA A 211 7.20 -28.93 8.64
C ALA A 211 6.72 -28.38 9.99
N TYR A 212 6.25 -27.12 10.01
CA TYR A 212 5.65 -26.51 11.18
C TYR A 212 4.33 -27.19 11.57
N ARG A 213 3.43 -27.37 10.61
CA ARG A 213 2.13 -28.03 10.84
C ARG A 213 2.32 -29.47 11.31
N LEU A 214 3.30 -30.18 10.77
CA LEU A 214 3.64 -31.52 11.23
C LEU A 214 3.98 -31.57 12.73
N ALA A 215 4.62 -30.51 13.25
CA ALA A 215 5.01 -30.40 14.66
C ALA A 215 3.85 -29.96 15.58
N VAL A 216 2.94 -29.12 15.09
CA VAL A 216 1.95 -28.38 15.91
C VAL A 216 0.55 -28.96 15.76
N ASP A 217 0.18 -29.49 14.60
CA ASP A 217 -1.17 -29.97 14.35
C ASP A 217 -1.40 -31.37 14.98
N PRO A 218 -2.58 -31.62 15.56
CA PRO A 218 -2.90 -32.87 16.24
C PRO A 218 -2.78 -34.16 15.40
N PRO A 219 -3.07 -34.18 14.09
CA PRO A 219 -3.09 -35.42 13.31
C PRO A 219 -1.82 -36.27 13.37
N ALA A 220 -0.66 -35.62 13.30
CA ALA A 220 0.64 -36.31 13.29
C ALA A 220 1.20 -36.58 14.70
N SER A 221 0.57 -36.07 15.75
CA SER A 221 1.15 -36.04 17.10
C SER A 221 1.33 -37.43 17.72
N LYS A 222 0.50 -38.41 17.35
CA LYS A 222 0.58 -39.78 17.84
C LYS A 222 1.78 -40.52 17.22
N GLU A 223 1.92 -40.45 15.90
CA GLU A 223 3.00 -41.07 15.15
C GLU A 223 4.36 -40.52 15.56
N LEU A 224 4.47 -39.19 15.69
CA LEU A 224 5.69 -38.52 16.09
C LEU A 224 6.19 -39.02 17.46
N ARG A 225 5.29 -39.22 18.42
CA ARG A 225 5.63 -39.74 19.74
C ARG A 225 5.89 -41.24 19.72
N LEU A 226 5.07 -42.02 19.00
CA LEU A 226 5.20 -43.48 18.91
C LEU A 226 6.50 -43.89 18.28
N PHE A 227 6.94 -43.18 17.22
CA PHE A 227 8.18 -43.48 16.51
C PHE A 227 9.39 -42.69 17.01
N GLY A 228 9.25 -41.87 18.08
CA GLY A 228 10.36 -41.09 18.64
C GLY A 228 10.90 -40.01 17.69
N LEU A 229 10.07 -39.47 16.78
CA LEU A 229 10.48 -38.55 15.71
C LEU A 229 10.50 -37.07 16.14
N VAL A 230 10.48 -36.76 17.43
CA VAL A 230 10.42 -35.39 17.95
C VAL A 230 11.61 -34.56 17.47
N ASP A 231 12.84 -35.06 17.71
CA ASP A 231 14.07 -34.35 17.36
C ASP A 231 14.22 -34.22 15.84
N TRP A 232 13.86 -35.28 15.11
CA TRP A 232 13.85 -35.26 13.64
C TRP A 232 12.89 -34.17 13.10
N THR A 233 11.71 -34.02 13.70
CA THR A 233 10.73 -33.00 13.27
C THR A 233 11.25 -31.60 13.53
N ILE A 234 11.86 -31.37 14.72
CA ILE A 234 12.47 -30.08 15.06
C ILE A 234 13.59 -29.73 14.11
N GLU A 235 14.49 -30.69 13.82
CA GLU A 235 15.62 -30.47 12.93
C GLU A 235 15.15 -30.23 11.49
N ARG A 236 14.15 -30.97 11.02
CA ARG A 236 13.52 -30.75 9.72
C ARG A 236 12.93 -29.36 9.60
N PHE A 237 12.20 -28.89 10.62
CA PHE A 237 11.64 -27.54 10.64
C PHE A 237 12.76 -26.48 10.62
N ARG A 238 13.78 -26.63 11.44
CA ARG A 238 14.94 -25.72 11.45
C ARG A 238 15.59 -25.63 10.07
N ALA A 239 15.90 -26.75 9.45
CA ALA A 239 16.53 -26.78 8.14
C ALA A 239 15.69 -26.06 7.07
N ARG A 240 14.37 -26.31 7.04
CA ARG A 240 13.46 -25.67 6.09
C ARG A 240 13.31 -24.18 6.34
N ARG A 241 13.21 -23.78 7.61
CA ARG A 241 13.14 -22.37 7.99
C ARG A 241 14.44 -21.63 7.72
N THR A 242 15.58 -22.22 7.97
CA THR A 242 16.90 -21.64 7.64
C THR A 242 17.01 -21.42 6.14
N ARG A 243 16.64 -22.41 5.32
CA ARG A 243 16.63 -22.26 3.86
C ARG A 243 15.72 -21.13 3.39
N LEU A 244 14.52 -21.01 3.95
CA LEU A 244 13.62 -19.91 3.66
C LEU A 244 14.25 -18.53 4.01
N HIS A 245 14.88 -18.44 5.20
CA HIS A 245 15.57 -17.22 5.61
C HIS A 245 16.76 -16.87 4.72
N GLU A 246 17.54 -17.84 4.30
CA GLU A 246 18.67 -17.63 3.37
C GLU A 246 18.18 -17.07 2.04
N LEU A 247 17.12 -17.64 1.47
CA LEU A 247 16.51 -17.13 0.23
C LEU A 247 15.96 -15.73 0.40
N GLN A 248 15.24 -15.47 1.49
CA GLN A 248 14.72 -14.15 1.80
C GLN A 248 15.84 -13.13 2.04
N TYR A 249 16.91 -13.51 2.74
CA TYR A 249 18.06 -12.65 2.99
C TYR A 249 18.82 -12.35 1.70
N ALA A 250 19.06 -13.36 0.87
CA ALA A 250 19.69 -13.15 -0.44
C ALA A 250 18.90 -12.18 -1.32
N ALA A 251 17.58 -12.30 -1.28
CA ALA A 251 16.66 -11.38 -1.97
C ALA A 251 16.62 -9.97 -1.37
N THR A 252 16.93 -9.81 -0.08
CA THR A 252 16.91 -8.51 0.62
C THR A 252 18.26 -7.80 0.64
N ARG A 253 19.32 -8.42 0.16
CA ARG A 253 20.66 -7.82 0.19
C ARG A 253 20.70 -6.55 -0.67
N LEU A 254 20.76 -5.40 0.01
CA LEU A 254 20.93 -4.11 -0.63
C LEU A 254 22.22 -4.10 -1.47
N ARG A 255 22.09 -3.73 -2.73
CA ARG A 255 23.26 -3.41 -3.55
C ARG A 255 23.82 -2.06 -3.08
N GLU A 256 24.91 -2.08 -2.32
CA GLU A 256 25.49 -0.87 -1.69
C GLU A 256 25.82 0.23 -2.72
N ARG A 257 26.31 -0.12 -3.89
CA ARG A 257 26.72 0.86 -4.92
C ARG A 257 25.59 1.76 -5.42
N PRO A 258 24.39 1.25 -5.80
CA PRO A 258 23.27 2.09 -6.19
C PRO A 258 22.79 3.00 -5.04
N VAL A 259 22.81 2.50 -3.80
CA VAL A 259 22.39 3.27 -2.62
C VAL A 259 23.32 4.45 -2.37
N ILE A 260 24.65 4.23 -2.39
CA ILE A 260 25.63 5.31 -2.22
C ILE A 260 25.50 6.32 -3.37
N GLY A 261 25.37 5.86 -4.61
CA GLY A 261 25.19 6.73 -5.78
C GLY A 261 23.93 7.61 -5.66
N SER A 262 22.81 7.04 -5.23
CA SER A 262 21.57 7.79 -5.02
C SER A 262 21.69 8.82 -3.91
N LEU A 263 22.36 8.47 -2.81
CA LEU A 263 22.61 9.41 -1.70
C LEU A 263 23.44 10.62 -2.15
N VAL A 264 24.50 10.39 -2.92
CA VAL A 264 25.33 11.48 -3.47
C VAL A 264 24.52 12.40 -4.36
N ILE A 265 23.66 11.87 -5.23
CA ILE A 265 22.80 12.66 -6.12
C ILE A 265 21.81 13.52 -5.31
N VAL A 266 21.18 12.94 -4.28
CA VAL A 266 20.23 13.68 -3.43
C VAL A 266 20.95 14.77 -2.64
N VAL A 267 22.12 14.48 -2.05
CA VAL A 267 22.92 15.49 -1.32
C VAL A 267 23.33 16.61 -2.25
N ALA A 268 23.85 16.30 -3.44
CA ALA A 268 24.26 17.32 -4.41
C ALA A 268 23.07 18.19 -4.85
N ALA A 269 21.91 17.60 -5.14
CA ALA A 269 20.71 18.34 -5.52
C ALA A 269 20.24 19.27 -4.39
N ASN A 270 20.23 18.80 -3.15
CA ASN A 270 19.86 19.62 -2.00
C ASN A 270 20.87 20.76 -1.77
N LEU A 271 22.17 20.49 -1.85
CA LEU A 271 23.20 21.52 -1.71
C LEU A 271 23.09 22.59 -2.79
N LEU A 272 22.79 22.22 -4.04
CA LEU A 272 22.58 23.17 -5.13
C LEU A 272 21.36 24.07 -4.89
N VAL A 273 20.22 23.48 -4.52
CA VAL A 273 18.98 24.24 -4.31
C VAL A 273 19.09 25.12 -3.05
N LEU A 274 19.52 24.55 -1.91
CA LEU A 274 19.67 25.32 -0.67
C LEU A 274 20.77 26.37 -0.80
N GLY A 275 21.86 26.07 -1.50
CA GLY A 275 22.93 27.02 -1.79
C GLY A 275 22.44 28.18 -2.67
N SER A 276 21.59 27.90 -3.68
CA SER A 276 20.99 28.96 -4.50
C SER A 276 20.05 29.86 -3.70
N LEU A 277 19.25 29.28 -2.76
CA LEU A 277 18.39 30.04 -1.86
C LEU A 277 19.18 30.91 -0.91
N ALA A 278 20.28 30.38 -0.35
CA ALA A 278 21.17 31.14 0.50
C ALA A 278 21.82 32.30 -0.26
N ALA A 279 22.31 32.08 -1.48
CA ALA A 279 22.89 33.15 -2.32
C ALA A 279 21.85 34.24 -2.64
N ALA A 280 20.61 33.83 -3.00
CA ALA A 280 19.52 34.78 -3.27
C ALA A 280 19.15 35.62 -2.04
N ALA A 281 19.21 35.02 -0.84
CA ALA A 281 18.97 35.73 0.42
C ALA A 281 20.12 36.71 0.74
N LEU A 282 21.37 36.31 0.53
CA LEU A 282 22.54 37.18 0.72
C LEU A 282 22.55 38.38 -0.26
N ASP A 283 22.09 38.16 -1.48
CA ASP A 283 21.92 39.19 -2.51
C ASP A 283 20.67 40.06 -2.26
N HIS A 284 19.98 39.91 -1.15
CA HIS A 284 18.72 40.62 -0.80
C HIS A 284 17.59 40.47 -1.86
N ARG A 285 17.61 39.40 -2.66
CA ARG A 285 16.56 39.11 -3.64
C ARG A 285 15.35 38.39 -3.01
N LEU A 286 15.54 37.81 -1.84
CA LEU A 286 14.50 37.14 -1.05
C LEU A 286 14.44 37.71 0.34
N GLY A 287 13.24 38.02 0.85
CA GLY A 287 13.00 38.31 2.24
C GLY A 287 13.13 37.08 3.13
N LEU A 288 13.36 37.25 4.43
CA LEU A 288 13.50 36.13 5.37
C LEU A 288 12.22 35.24 5.40
N GLY A 289 11.06 35.87 5.30
CA GLY A 289 9.80 35.11 5.21
C GLY A 289 9.71 34.21 3.99
N GLU A 290 10.09 34.71 2.82
CA GLU A 290 10.14 33.92 1.57
C GLU A 290 11.17 32.81 1.64
N LEU A 291 12.33 33.10 2.20
CA LEU A 291 13.39 32.10 2.41
C LEU A 291 12.89 30.92 3.24
N VAL A 292 12.18 31.19 4.34
CA VAL A 292 11.59 30.14 5.18
C VAL A 292 10.60 29.27 4.39
N VAL A 293 9.73 29.88 3.59
CA VAL A 293 8.78 29.15 2.74
C VAL A 293 9.49 28.23 1.76
N PHE A 294 10.49 28.77 1.03
CA PHE A 294 11.18 28.00 -0.02
C PHE A 294 12.11 26.91 0.56
N VAL A 295 12.76 27.16 1.70
CA VAL A 295 13.56 26.13 2.38
C VAL A 295 12.66 24.98 2.87
N GLN A 296 11.54 25.30 3.53
CA GLN A 296 10.59 24.26 3.97
C GLN A 296 9.99 23.51 2.78
N SER A 297 9.70 24.21 1.69
CA SER A 297 9.19 23.58 0.46
C SER A 297 10.26 22.69 -0.18
N ALA A 298 11.53 23.08 -0.21
CA ALA A 298 12.61 22.23 -0.71
C ALA A 298 12.73 20.92 0.09
N VAL A 299 12.62 21.00 1.42
CA VAL A 299 12.56 19.81 2.28
C VAL A 299 11.29 19.00 2.00
N GLY A 300 10.13 19.68 1.82
CA GLY A 300 8.85 19.04 1.53
C GLY A 300 8.83 18.24 0.23
N VAL A 301 9.59 18.64 -0.78
CA VAL A 301 9.71 17.87 -2.06
C VAL A 301 10.25 16.46 -1.81
N SER A 302 11.06 16.25 -0.78
CA SER A 302 11.58 14.92 -0.43
C SER A 302 10.46 13.89 -0.14
N MET A 303 9.30 14.35 0.31
CA MET A 303 8.16 13.49 0.62
C MET A 303 7.65 12.70 -0.60
N ILE A 304 7.93 13.14 -1.82
CA ILE A 304 7.62 12.39 -3.06
C ILE A 304 8.29 11.00 -3.05
N ALA A 305 9.46 10.87 -2.46
CA ALA A 305 10.19 9.61 -2.42
C ALA A 305 9.75 8.69 -1.27
N PHE A 306 9.25 9.26 -0.18
CA PHE A 306 8.84 8.50 1.00
C PHE A 306 7.41 7.96 0.91
N GLY A 307 6.65 8.33 -0.12
CA GLY A 307 5.34 7.77 -0.42
C GLY A 307 5.39 6.26 -0.64
N GLY A 308 5.73 5.49 0.42
CA GLY A 308 5.89 4.04 0.42
C GLY A 308 4.58 3.26 0.24
N PHE A 309 3.56 3.89 -0.35
CA PHE A 309 2.24 3.27 -0.54
C PHE A 309 2.24 2.13 -1.56
N SER A 310 3.27 2.01 -2.40
CA SER A 310 3.29 1.04 -3.50
C SER A 310 3.23 -0.42 -3.02
N TRP A 311 3.95 -0.80 -1.97
CA TRP A 311 3.92 -2.15 -1.42
C TRP A 311 2.60 -2.44 -0.69
N ALA A 312 2.08 -1.47 0.07
CA ALA A 312 0.81 -1.61 0.76
C ALA A 312 -0.35 -1.67 -0.24
N LEU A 313 -0.30 -0.85 -1.29
CA LEU A 313 -1.26 -0.88 -2.38
C LEU A 313 -1.20 -2.21 -3.16
N ASP A 314 -0.01 -2.70 -3.47
CA ASP A 314 0.15 -4.01 -4.14
C ASP A 314 -0.40 -5.15 -3.26
N GLY A 315 -0.12 -5.11 -1.95
CA GLY A 315 -0.63 -6.07 -0.98
C GLY A 315 -2.13 -6.04 -0.82
N ALA A 316 -2.74 -4.86 -0.81
CA ALA A 316 -4.19 -4.67 -0.69
C ALA A 316 -4.94 -4.90 -2.01
N ALA A 317 -4.38 -4.48 -3.14
CA ALA A 317 -5.04 -4.57 -4.44
C ALA A 317 -5.08 -6.00 -4.99
N ALA A 318 -4.09 -6.84 -4.66
CA ALA A 318 -4.04 -8.22 -5.15
C ALA A 318 -5.21 -9.08 -4.66
N PRO A 319 -5.53 -9.15 -3.35
CA PRO A 319 -6.68 -9.90 -2.86
C PRO A 319 -8.00 -9.33 -3.35
N VAL A 320 -8.18 -8.00 -3.38
CA VAL A 320 -9.38 -7.37 -3.93
C VAL A 320 -9.60 -7.78 -5.38
N ALA A 321 -8.55 -7.75 -6.20
CA ALA A 321 -8.63 -8.17 -7.59
C ALA A 321 -8.90 -9.68 -7.72
N ALA A 322 -8.42 -10.51 -6.80
CA ALA A 322 -8.68 -11.95 -6.75
C ALA A 322 -10.16 -12.22 -6.45
N VAL A 323 -10.72 -11.63 -5.40
CA VAL A 323 -12.16 -11.77 -5.06
C VAL A 323 -13.06 -11.34 -6.21
N LEU A 324 -12.77 -10.17 -6.82
CA LEU A 324 -13.57 -9.66 -7.94
C LEU A 324 -13.45 -10.49 -9.22
N ARG A 325 -12.39 -11.29 -9.39
CA ARG A 325 -12.25 -12.23 -10.51
C ARG A 325 -12.95 -13.56 -10.22
N LEU A 326 -12.86 -14.04 -8.97
CA LEU A 326 -13.47 -15.30 -8.56
C LEU A 326 -14.98 -15.29 -8.71
N GLU A 327 -15.67 -14.20 -8.37
CA GLU A 327 -17.13 -14.12 -8.43
C GLU A 327 -17.72 -14.54 -9.79
N PRO A 328 -17.32 -13.97 -10.93
CA PRO A 328 -17.85 -14.40 -12.23
C PRO A 328 -17.38 -15.80 -12.64
N ALA A 329 -16.15 -16.20 -12.29
CA ALA A 329 -15.63 -17.52 -12.61
C ALA A 329 -16.35 -18.63 -11.86
N MET A 330 -16.59 -18.45 -10.56
CA MET A 330 -17.35 -19.38 -9.73
C MET A 330 -18.82 -19.50 -10.18
N ARG A 331 -19.44 -18.38 -10.57
CA ARG A 331 -20.79 -18.39 -11.12
C ARG A 331 -20.88 -19.19 -12.42
N ALA A 332 -19.89 -19.09 -13.29
CA ALA A 332 -19.82 -19.84 -14.53
C ALA A 332 -19.56 -21.33 -14.29
N ALA A 333 -18.61 -21.69 -13.44
CA ALA A 333 -18.26 -23.08 -13.14
C ALA A 333 -19.31 -23.81 -12.30
N GLY A 334 -20.07 -23.08 -11.47
CA GLY A 334 -21.17 -23.62 -10.68
C GLY A 334 -22.53 -23.58 -11.38
N ALA A 335 -22.59 -23.16 -12.65
CA ALA A 335 -23.83 -23.21 -13.42
C ALA A 335 -24.20 -24.67 -13.77
N LEU A 336 -25.43 -25.03 -13.54
CA LEU A 336 -25.95 -26.33 -14.00
C LEU A 336 -26.30 -26.24 -15.47
N PRO A 337 -25.97 -27.26 -16.29
CA PRO A 337 -26.46 -27.32 -17.66
C PRO A 337 -27.95 -27.40 -17.67
N ALA A 338 -28.60 -26.72 -18.61
CA ALA A 338 -30.04 -26.81 -18.76
C ALA A 338 -30.44 -28.27 -19.04
N GLY A 339 -31.33 -28.83 -18.20
CA GLY A 339 -31.81 -30.16 -18.38
C GLY A 339 -32.58 -30.28 -19.69
N SER A 340 -32.29 -31.32 -20.47
CA SER A 340 -33.01 -31.62 -21.74
C SER A 340 -34.18 -32.57 -21.57
N GLY A 341 -34.41 -33.07 -20.35
CA GLY A 341 -35.51 -34.03 -20.07
C GLY A 341 -36.83 -33.34 -19.71
N PRO A 342 -37.98 -33.96 -20.01
CA PRO A 342 -39.27 -33.45 -19.60
C PRO A 342 -39.38 -33.46 -18.05
N ALA A 343 -39.79 -32.36 -17.48
CA ALA A 343 -39.98 -32.17 -16.04
C ALA A 343 -41.23 -32.91 -15.47
N GLY A 344 -41.81 -33.86 -16.21
CA GLY A 344 -43.04 -34.51 -15.87
C GLY A 344 -42.89 -35.62 -14.85
N ALA A 345 -42.63 -35.34 -13.62
CA ALA A 345 -42.76 -36.15 -12.39
C ALA A 345 -41.99 -35.52 -11.24
N MET A 346 -41.61 -34.25 -11.36
CA MET A 346 -40.96 -33.55 -10.23
C MET A 346 -42.01 -33.13 -9.18
N PRO A 347 -41.71 -33.23 -7.90
CA PRO A 347 -42.62 -32.77 -6.85
C PRO A 347 -42.85 -31.27 -7.02
N ALA A 348 -44.12 -30.87 -7.15
CA ALA A 348 -44.53 -29.49 -7.45
C ALA A 348 -44.54 -28.58 -6.21
N ARG A 349 -44.46 -29.12 -4.99
CA ARG A 349 -44.60 -28.36 -3.75
C ARG A 349 -43.55 -28.66 -2.70
N GLU A 350 -43.20 -29.90 -2.41
CA GLU A 350 -42.36 -30.24 -1.25
C GLU A 350 -41.67 -31.61 -1.44
N ILE A 351 -40.39 -31.71 -1.07
CA ILE A 351 -39.68 -32.97 -0.82
C ILE A 351 -39.45 -33.03 0.68
N ARG A 352 -40.01 -34.00 1.39
CA ARG A 352 -39.75 -34.27 2.79
C ARG A 352 -38.79 -35.45 2.89
N PHE A 353 -37.70 -35.25 3.66
CA PHE A 353 -36.75 -36.28 4.01
C PHE A 353 -37.10 -36.87 5.38
#